data_061697debfb243b8e2e0fa421a2ca06a
#
_entry.id   061697debfb243b8e2e0fa421a2ca06a
#
_cell.length_a   1.000
_cell.length_b   1.000
_cell.length_c   1.000
_cell.angle_alpha   90.00
_cell.angle_beta   90.00
_cell.angle_gamma   90.00
#
_symmetry.space_group_name_H-M   'P 1'
#
loop_
_entity.id
_entity.type
_entity.pdbx_description
1 polymer ?
#
loop_
_entity_poly.entity_id
_entity_poly.type
_entity_poly.pdbx_seq_one_letter_code
_entity_poly.pdbx_strand_id
1 'polypeptide(L)'
;FGVLYIGSDILTNPNNVKLYVNSSSSLTVESNITGQLEEIIEAEKLKSYNIENLSQILQEVKTTVGMQTFRNDESQEEESQAKSSVIATGVGFVLGMILYMFLLIYGSMVMQSVIEEKNSRVLEVMVSSVRPFDLMLGKILGVASVAVVQVLIWGVLCAVGAAVAVHMMPADVLAGVQAMQHGVPDAAASIDMNPEMLQVMAAVTDFGYILRIFAYLLLFVFGGYLFYSAMFAAVGSAVDSIQDAQQLQTPITIPIILALLVMITVINDPNSQMAFWFSMIPFTSPVVMMARIPYGIPLWEVILSLAILYASFTAIVWVAVKVYRVGIFMYGKKPTFKELYKWIRYKY
;
A
#
# COMPACT_ATOMS: atom_id res chain seq x y z
N PHE A 1 -1.51 -17.85 17.39
CA PHE A 1 -2.75 -18.29 18.04
C PHE A 1 -3.43 -17.08 18.64
N GLY A 2 -4.77 -17.07 18.64
CA GLY A 2 -5.59 -16.01 19.20
C GLY A 2 -6.54 -16.55 20.27
N VAL A 3 -7.12 -15.64 21.05
CA VAL A 3 -8.16 -15.94 22.04
C VAL A 3 -9.44 -15.26 21.59
N LEU A 4 -10.51 -16.03 21.38
CA LEU A 4 -11.82 -15.51 21.07
C LEU A 4 -12.61 -15.37 22.37
N TYR A 5 -13.03 -14.13 22.69
CA TYR A 5 -13.96 -13.83 23.78
C TYR A 5 -15.36 -13.68 23.21
N ILE A 6 -16.31 -14.40 23.74
CA ILE A 6 -17.72 -14.30 23.39
C ILE A 6 -18.48 -13.86 24.64
N GLY A 7 -19.20 -12.74 24.55
CA GLY A 7 -20.00 -12.23 25.66
C GLY A 7 -21.15 -13.19 26.03
N SER A 8 -21.50 -13.26 27.32
CA SER A 8 -22.61 -14.09 27.81
C SER A 8 -23.98 -13.62 27.30
N ASP A 9 -24.06 -12.39 26.77
CA ASP A 9 -25.24 -11.74 26.23
C ASP A 9 -25.31 -11.82 24.68
N ILE A 10 -24.50 -12.70 24.04
CA ILE A 10 -24.35 -12.78 22.59
C ILE A 10 -25.67 -12.94 21.81
N LEU A 11 -26.68 -13.56 22.42
CA LEU A 11 -28.00 -13.75 21.81
C LEU A 11 -28.80 -12.44 21.72
N THR A 12 -28.56 -11.50 22.62
CA THR A 12 -29.22 -10.18 22.66
C THR A 12 -28.34 -9.07 22.10
N ASN A 13 -27.02 -9.21 22.26
CA ASN A 13 -26.02 -8.26 21.76
C ASN A 13 -24.96 -8.99 20.94
N PRO A 14 -25.19 -9.20 19.63
CA PRO A 14 -24.30 -9.98 18.76
C PRO A 14 -22.93 -9.31 18.52
N ASN A 15 -22.77 -8.04 18.85
CA ASN A 15 -21.52 -7.30 18.67
C ASN A 15 -20.54 -7.49 19.86
N ASN A 16 -20.91 -8.22 20.90
CA ASN A 16 -20.05 -8.47 22.05
C ASN A 16 -19.13 -9.69 21.83
N VAL A 17 -18.36 -9.64 20.75
CA VAL A 17 -17.34 -10.62 20.38
C VAL A 17 -16.00 -9.92 20.21
N LYS A 18 -14.95 -10.42 20.87
CA LYS A 18 -13.59 -9.84 20.80
C LYS A 18 -12.57 -10.93 20.46
N LEU A 19 -11.78 -10.69 19.43
CA LEU A 19 -10.68 -11.57 19.05
C LEU A 19 -9.35 -10.94 19.47
N TYR A 20 -8.61 -11.58 20.35
CA TYR A 20 -7.26 -11.18 20.78
C TYR A 20 -6.24 -12.00 20.02
N VAL A 21 -5.34 -11.35 19.27
CA VAL A 21 -4.30 -11.99 18.44
C VAL A 21 -2.93 -11.40 18.75
N ASN A 22 -1.88 -12.22 18.67
CA ASN A 22 -0.50 -11.77 18.88
C ASN A 22 0.10 -11.08 17.64
N SER A 23 -0.54 -11.21 16.48
CA SER A 23 -0.15 -10.59 15.21
C SER A 23 -1.39 -10.07 14.49
N SER A 24 -1.22 -9.33 13.38
CA SER A 24 -2.36 -8.89 12.58
C SER A 24 -3.22 -10.07 12.14
N SER A 25 -4.52 -9.97 12.35
CA SER A 25 -5.49 -10.95 11.84
C SER A 25 -5.69 -10.77 10.33
N SER A 26 -5.95 -11.86 9.62
CA SER A 26 -6.35 -11.78 8.22
C SER A 26 -7.88 -11.63 8.10
N LEU A 27 -8.31 -10.91 7.07
CA LEU A 27 -9.73 -10.75 6.75
C LEU A 27 -10.45 -12.10 6.61
N THR A 28 -9.77 -13.12 6.05
CA THR A 28 -10.31 -14.46 5.87
C THR A 28 -10.59 -15.16 7.20
N VAL A 29 -9.70 -15.02 8.18
CA VAL A 29 -9.90 -15.62 9.53
C VAL A 29 -11.06 -14.95 10.25
N GLU A 30 -11.10 -13.62 10.22
CA GLU A 30 -12.20 -12.86 10.84
C GLU A 30 -13.54 -13.20 10.20
N SER A 31 -13.63 -13.18 8.87
CA SER A 31 -14.84 -13.53 8.12
C SER A 31 -15.32 -14.96 8.38
N ASN A 32 -14.41 -15.93 8.45
CA ASN A 32 -14.77 -17.32 8.74
C ASN A 32 -15.31 -17.48 10.17
N ILE A 33 -14.67 -16.85 11.16
CA ILE A 33 -15.14 -16.92 12.57
C ILE A 33 -16.50 -16.20 12.69
N THR A 34 -16.63 -15.03 12.08
CA THR A 34 -17.89 -14.28 12.09
C THR A 34 -19.02 -15.08 11.46
N GLY A 35 -18.80 -15.67 10.26
CA GLY A 35 -19.80 -16.47 9.58
C GLY A 35 -20.24 -17.72 10.37
N GLN A 36 -19.27 -18.41 11.02
CA GLN A 36 -19.61 -19.54 11.89
C GLN A 36 -20.40 -19.13 13.14
N LEU A 37 -20.06 -17.99 13.74
CA LEU A 37 -20.79 -17.47 14.89
C LEU A 37 -22.20 -17.01 14.50
N GLU A 38 -22.37 -16.37 13.36
CA GLU A 38 -23.68 -15.99 12.84
C GLU A 38 -24.58 -17.21 12.66
N GLU A 39 -24.07 -18.28 12.02
CA GLU A 39 -24.82 -19.52 11.81
C GLU A 39 -25.24 -20.18 13.15
N ILE A 40 -24.35 -20.21 14.14
CA ILE A 40 -24.65 -20.77 15.47
C ILE A 40 -25.68 -19.93 16.21
N ILE A 41 -25.55 -18.59 16.20
CA ILE A 41 -26.47 -17.67 16.87
C ILE A 41 -27.88 -17.73 16.21
N GLU A 42 -27.94 -17.76 14.89
CA GLU A 42 -29.18 -17.91 14.14
C GLU A 42 -29.85 -19.24 14.45
N ALA A 43 -29.10 -20.35 14.48
CA ALA A 43 -29.61 -21.66 14.83
C ALA A 43 -30.19 -21.71 16.27
N GLU A 44 -29.55 -21.03 17.23
CA GLU A 44 -30.01 -21.00 18.63
C GLU A 44 -31.24 -20.10 18.82
N LYS A 45 -31.28 -18.96 18.11
CA LYS A 45 -32.48 -18.10 18.06
C LYS A 45 -33.66 -18.83 17.42
N LEU A 46 -33.42 -19.54 16.30
CA LEU A 46 -34.46 -20.34 15.64
C LEU A 46 -35.09 -21.41 16.56
N LYS A 47 -34.28 -22.03 17.41
CA LYS A 47 -34.80 -23.00 18.41
C LYS A 47 -35.70 -22.36 19.46
N SER A 48 -35.52 -21.07 19.78
CA SER A 48 -36.33 -20.35 20.76
C SER A 48 -37.69 -19.91 20.24
N TYR A 49 -37.91 -19.92 18.91
CA TYR A 49 -39.16 -19.50 18.29
C TYR A 49 -40.02 -20.70 17.88
N ASN A 50 -41.28 -20.71 18.38
CA ASN A 50 -42.29 -21.68 17.98
C ASN A 50 -42.98 -21.19 16.69
N ILE A 51 -42.68 -21.80 15.54
CA ILE A 51 -42.77 -21.25 14.19
C ILE A 51 -44.19 -21.14 13.64
N GLU A 52 -44.83 -19.96 13.67
CA GLU A 52 -46.01 -19.69 12.84
C GLU A 52 -45.77 -18.64 11.72
N ASN A 53 -44.67 -17.84 11.74
CA ASN A 53 -44.37 -16.80 10.74
C ASN A 53 -42.90 -16.79 10.31
N LEU A 54 -42.46 -17.81 9.57
CA LEU A 54 -41.08 -18.04 9.19
C LEU A 54 -40.41 -16.87 8.47
N SER A 55 -41.11 -16.10 7.64
CA SER A 55 -40.54 -14.99 6.86
C SER A 55 -40.23 -13.74 7.70
N GLN A 56 -41.04 -13.45 8.72
CA GLN A 56 -40.79 -12.38 9.69
C GLN A 56 -39.65 -12.76 10.64
N ILE A 57 -39.63 -14.00 11.11
CA ILE A 57 -38.62 -14.55 12.00
C ILE A 57 -37.26 -14.58 11.31
N LEU A 58 -37.18 -14.95 10.02
CA LEU A 58 -35.93 -14.93 9.25
C LEU A 58 -35.33 -13.52 9.10
N GLN A 59 -36.14 -12.47 9.07
CA GLN A 59 -35.66 -11.09 9.08
C GLN A 59 -35.15 -10.64 10.46
N GLU A 60 -35.85 -11.03 11.53
CA GLU A 60 -35.45 -10.71 12.91
C GLU A 60 -34.23 -11.52 13.40
N VAL A 61 -34.11 -12.76 12.92
CA VAL A 61 -33.01 -13.67 13.30
C VAL A 61 -31.69 -13.38 12.52
N LYS A 62 -31.78 -12.69 11.37
CA LYS A 62 -30.60 -12.35 10.60
C LYS A 62 -29.69 -11.42 11.42
N THR A 63 -28.65 -12.02 11.97
CA THR A 63 -27.72 -11.36 12.90
C THR A 63 -26.40 -11.11 12.19
N THR A 64 -25.92 -9.87 12.24
CA THR A 64 -24.58 -9.52 11.79
C THR A 64 -23.67 -9.44 13.01
N VAL A 65 -22.62 -10.28 13.06
CA VAL A 65 -21.66 -10.28 14.16
C VAL A 65 -20.54 -9.30 13.83
N GLY A 66 -20.43 -8.21 14.60
CA GLY A 66 -19.29 -7.29 14.51
C GLY A 66 -18.15 -7.77 15.42
N MET A 67 -17.05 -8.23 14.83
CA MET A 67 -15.86 -8.64 15.56
C MET A 67 -14.89 -7.48 15.71
N GLN A 68 -14.43 -7.22 16.95
CA GLN A 68 -13.35 -6.28 17.21
C GLN A 68 -12.06 -7.06 17.46
N THR A 69 -11.03 -6.78 16.68
CA THR A 69 -9.71 -7.42 16.81
C THR A 69 -8.78 -6.53 17.59
N PHE A 70 -8.27 -7.02 18.72
CA PHE A 70 -7.28 -6.33 19.55
C PHE A 70 -5.94 -7.03 19.41
N ARG A 71 -4.88 -6.24 19.21
CA ARG A 71 -3.51 -6.74 19.20
C ARG A 71 -2.99 -6.87 20.63
N ASN A 72 -2.58 -8.06 21.03
CA ASN A 72 -1.96 -8.31 22.32
C ASN A 72 -0.42 -8.27 22.16
N ASP A 73 0.13 -7.05 22.14
CA ASP A 73 1.60 -6.84 22.05
C ASP A 73 2.10 -6.43 23.43
N GLU A 74 2.85 -7.31 24.10
CA GLU A 74 3.37 -7.09 25.45
C GLU A 74 4.39 -5.94 25.57
N SER A 75 4.81 -5.34 24.45
CA SER A 75 5.91 -4.36 24.42
C SER A 75 5.48 -2.88 24.35
N GLN A 76 4.19 -2.58 24.24
CA GLN A 76 3.72 -1.17 24.23
C GLN A 76 2.41 -1.03 24.99
N GLU A 77 2.49 -0.45 26.18
CA GLU A 77 1.35 -0.06 27.03
C GLU A 77 0.48 1.07 26.44
N GLU A 78 0.83 1.59 25.27
CA GLU A 78 0.12 2.69 24.61
C GLU A 78 -0.48 2.21 23.28
N GLU A 79 -1.82 2.26 23.19
CA GLU A 79 -2.66 2.07 22.02
C GLU A 79 -2.92 0.63 21.52
N SER A 80 -3.63 -0.16 22.33
CA SER A 80 -4.44 -1.27 21.81
C SER A 80 -5.64 -0.72 21.04
N GLN A 81 -5.41 -0.05 19.92
CA GLN A 81 -6.49 0.35 19.02
C GLN A 81 -6.97 -0.89 18.27
N ALA A 82 -8.26 -1.18 18.42
CA ALA A 82 -8.97 -2.13 17.57
C ALA A 82 -8.93 -1.63 16.12
N LYS A 83 -7.92 -2.04 15.36
CA LYS A 83 -7.85 -1.73 13.93
C LYS A 83 -8.60 -2.82 13.19
N SER A 84 -9.74 -2.46 12.59
CA SER A 84 -10.46 -3.37 11.72
C SER A 84 -9.56 -3.84 10.59
N SER A 85 -9.50 -5.15 10.38
CA SER A 85 -8.82 -5.74 9.24
C SER A 85 -9.39 -5.24 7.91
N VAL A 86 -10.67 -4.89 7.88
CA VAL A 86 -11.36 -4.31 6.72
C VAL A 86 -10.75 -2.96 6.33
N ILE A 87 -10.50 -2.08 7.33
CA ILE A 87 -9.87 -0.77 7.06
C ILE A 87 -8.43 -0.96 6.59
N ALA A 88 -7.65 -1.78 7.30
CA ALA A 88 -6.28 -2.06 6.92
C ALA A 88 -6.19 -2.62 5.49
N THR A 89 -7.12 -3.52 5.13
CA THR A 89 -7.26 -4.08 3.78
C THR A 89 -7.57 -2.99 2.76
N GLY A 90 -8.60 -2.19 3.00
CA GLY A 90 -9.02 -1.12 2.09
C GLY A 90 -7.91 -0.08 1.87
N VAL A 91 -7.34 0.43 2.95
CA VAL A 91 -6.25 1.42 2.91
C VAL A 91 -5.01 0.82 2.25
N GLY A 92 -4.60 -0.39 2.63
CA GLY A 92 -3.43 -1.07 2.06
C GLY A 92 -3.58 -1.33 0.57
N PHE A 93 -4.77 -1.79 0.13
CA PHE A 93 -5.05 -2.00 -1.29
C PHE A 93 -4.98 -0.69 -2.08
N VAL A 94 -5.64 0.36 -1.61
CA VAL A 94 -5.65 1.67 -2.29
C VAL A 94 -4.25 2.26 -2.37
N LEU A 95 -3.49 2.24 -1.28
CA LEU A 95 -2.12 2.78 -1.25
C LEU A 95 -1.16 1.98 -2.14
N GLY A 96 -1.25 0.64 -2.10
CA GLY A 96 -0.45 -0.22 -2.98
C GLY A 96 -0.79 -0.01 -4.45
N MET A 97 -2.09 0.16 -4.78
CA MET A 97 -2.55 0.44 -6.15
C MET A 97 -2.10 1.82 -6.65
N ILE A 98 -2.20 2.85 -5.77
CA ILE A 98 -1.68 4.20 -6.08
C ILE A 98 -0.19 4.11 -6.38
N LEU A 99 0.58 3.41 -5.56
CA LEU A 99 2.02 3.29 -5.72
C LEU A 99 2.38 2.51 -6.98
N TYR A 100 1.67 1.40 -7.27
CA TYR A 100 1.81 0.64 -8.52
C TYR A 100 1.64 1.53 -9.76
N MET A 101 0.52 2.28 -9.82
CA MET A 101 0.24 3.20 -10.94
C MET A 101 1.29 4.32 -11.03
N PHE A 102 1.67 4.85 -9.88
CA PHE A 102 2.66 5.92 -9.77
C PHE A 102 4.01 5.50 -10.35
N LEU A 103 4.52 4.34 -9.98
CA LEU A 103 5.80 3.83 -10.47
C LEU A 103 5.80 3.63 -11.99
N LEU A 104 4.70 3.11 -12.56
CA LEU A 104 4.57 2.93 -14.00
C LEU A 104 4.49 4.25 -14.75
N ILE A 105 3.67 5.19 -14.29
CA ILE A 105 3.44 6.47 -14.99
C ILE A 105 4.71 7.32 -14.94
N TYR A 106 5.24 7.58 -13.76
CA TYR A 106 6.42 8.45 -13.61
C TYR A 106 7.71 7.80 -14.12
N GLY A 107 7.84 6.47 -14.01
CA GLY A 107 8.94 5.75 -14.62
C GLY A 107 8.93 5.87 -16.15
N SER A 108 7.76 5.66 -16.78
CA SER A 108 7.62 5.81 -18.24
C SER A 108 7.80 7.25 -18.72
N MET A 109 7.42 8.26 -17.93
CA MET A 109 7.68 9.68 -18.25
C MET A 109 9.18 9.97 -18.35
N VAL A 110 10.00 9.44 -17.43
CA VAL A 110 11.48 9.59 -17.51
C VAL A 110 12.00 8.93 -18.77
N MET A 111 11.55 7.72 -19.10
CA MET A 111 11.96 7.01 -20.33
C MET A 111 11.61 7.80 -21.59
N GLN A 112 10.36 8.27 -21.71
CA GLN A 112 9.89 9.05 -22.84
C GLN A 112 10.68 10.34 -23.02
N SER A 113 10.93 11.06 -21.92
CA SER A 113 11.72 12.29 -21.93
C SER A 113 13.16 12.06 -22.41
N VAL A 114 13.78 10.90 -22.07
CA VAL A 114 15.10 10.55 -22.59
C VAL A 114 15.07 10.27 -24.09
N ILE A 115 14.03 9.56 -24.59
CA ILE A 115 13.86 9.24 -26.01
C ILE A 115 13.64 10.52 -26.82
N GLU A 116 12.80 11.44 -26.34
CA GLU A 116 12.52 12.73 -27.00
C GLU A 116 13.76 13.59 -27.15
N GLU A 117 14.60 13.69 -26.08
CA GLU A 117 15.84 14.45 -26.14
C GLU A 117 16.87 13.78 -27.07
N LYS A 118 16.91 12.44 -27.11
CA LYS A 118 17.77 11.70 -28.04
C LYS A 118 17.35 11.99 -29.49
N ASN A 119 16.05 11.91 -29.78
CA ASN A 119 15.52 12.14 -31.12
C ASN A 119 15.70 13.58 -31.62
N SER A 120 15.63 14.56 -30.73
CA SER A 120 15.87 15.98 -31.05
C SER A 120 17.35 16.32 -31.16
N ARG A 121 18.27 15.36 -30.96
CA ARG A 121 19.75 15.54 -30.92
C ARG A 121 20.25 16.58 -29.92
N VAL A 122 19.39 17.05 -29.04
CA VAL A 122 19.76 17.99 -27.97
C VAL A 122 20.78 17.34 -27.01
N LEU A 123 20.69 16.01 -26.84
CA LEU A 123 21.66 15.25 -26.04
C LEU A 123 23.09 15.38 -26.52
N GLU A 124 23.34 15.44 -27.85
CA GLU A 124 24.70 15.58 -28.42
C GLU A 124 25.34 16.88 -27.98
N VAL A 125 24.58 17.96 -27.92
CA VAL A 125 25.04 19.27 -27.47
C VAL A 125 25.24 19.29 -25.95
N MET A 126 24.31 18.73 -25.20
CA MET A 126 24.37 18.71 -23.73
C MET A 126 25.55 17.86 -23.20
N VAL A 127 25.81 16.69 -23.81
CA VAL A 127 26.89 15.79 -23.37
C VAL A 127 28.28 16.38 -23.62
N SER A 128 28.41 17.35 -24.55
CA SER A 128 29.68 18.08 -24.74
C SER A 128 30.01 18.99 -23.54
N SER A 129 29.01 19.39 -22.74
CA SER A 129 29.19 20.36 -21.66
C SER A 129 28.93 19.75 -20.27
N VAL A 130 28.16 18.66 -20.17
CA VAL A 130 27.71 18.05 -18.89
C VAL A 130 27.96 16.54 -18.92
N ARG A 131 28.33 15.95 -17.77
CA ARG A 131 28.54 14.50 -17.70
C ARG A 131 27.21 13.74 -17.86
N PRO A 132 27.20 12.59 -18.57
CA PRO A 132 26.00 11.77 -18.74
C PRO A 132 25.32 11.36 -17.43
N PHE A 133 26.08 11.18 -16.35
CA PHE A 133 25.57 10.93 -15.00
C PHE A 133 24.72 12.08 -14.49
N ASP A 134 25.23 13.31 -14.60
CA ASP A 134 24.54 14.50 -14.08
C ASP A 134 23.27 14.79 -14.88
N LEU A 135 23.28 14.54 -16.20
CA LEU A 135 22.10 14.63 -17.06
C LEU A 135 21.02 13.63 -16.66
N MET A 136 21.37 12.36 -16.49
CA MET A 136 20.43 11.32 -16.10
C MET A 136 19.86 11.61 -14.72
N LEU A 137 20.70 11.93 -13.73
CA LEU A 137 20.25 12.24 -12.37
C LEU A 137 19.41 13.52 -12.31
N GLY A 138 19.82 14.57 -13.02
CA GLY A 138 19.06 15.81 -13.11
C GLY A 138 17.65 15.59 -13.62
N LYS A 139 17.47 14.74 -14.64
CA LYS A 139 16.18 14.37 -15.17
C LYS A 139 15.35 13.56 -14.18
N ILE A 140 15.93 12.54 -13.57
CA ILE A 140 15.27 11.74 -12.54
C ILE A 140 14.81 12.64 -11.40
N LEU A 141 15.66 13.51 -10.88
CA LEU A 141 15.32 14.42 -9.79
C LEU A 141 14.30 15.51 -10.21
N GLY A 142 14.36 15.96 -11.46
CA GLY A 142 13.39 16.91 -12.01
C GLY A 142 11.96 16.33 -12.01
N VAL A 143 11.79 15.13 -12.54
CA VAL A 143 10.49 14.43 -12.52
C VAL A 143 10.11 14.03 -11.08
N ALA A 144 11.09 13.64 -10.23
CA ALA A 144 10.83 13.37 -8.81
C ALA A 144 10.22 14.57 -8.09
N SER A 145 10.71 15.78 -8.37
CA SER A 145 10.19 16.99 -7.72
C SER A 145 8.71 17.23 -8.06
N VAL A 146 8.33 17.02 -9.32
CA VAL A 146 6.93 17.09 -9.74
C VAL A 146 6.09 16.02 -9.03
N ALA A 147 6.60 14.79 -8.98
CA ALA A 147 5.96 13.67 -8.32
C ALA A 147 5.73 13.93 -6.81
N VAL A 148 6.75 14.43 -6.10
CA VAL A 148 6.64 14.79 -4.68
C VAL A 148 5.63 15.89 -4.45
N VAL A 149 5.66 16.96 -5.26
CA VAL A 149 4.69 18.05 -5.17
C VAL A 149 3.27 17.53 -5.35
N GLN A 150 3.03 16.63 -6.31
CA GLN A 150 1.70 16.03 -6.53
C GLN A 150 1.25 15.21 -5.33
N VAL A 151 2.10 14.38 -4.74
CA VAL A 151 1.76 13.60 -3.54
C VAL A 151 1.48 14.52 -2.35
N LEU A 152 2.23 15.61 -2.19
CA LEU A 152 1.97 16.62 -1.17
C LEU A 152 0.61 17.29 -1.35
N ILE A 153 0.25 17.66 -2.59
CA ILE A 153 -1.08 18.23 -2.90
C ILE A 153 -2.17 17.23 -2.51
N TRP A 154 -2.03 15.95 -2.85
CA TRP A 154 -2.99 14.92 -2.45
C TRP A 154 -3.08 14.76 -0.93
N GLY A 155 -1.94 14.82 -0.22
CA GLY A 155 -1.92 14.80 1.23
C GLY A 155 -2.68 15.97 1.85
N VAL A 156 -2.48 17.19 1.33
CA VAL A 156 -3.23 18.38 1.77
C VAL A 156 -4.72 18.23 1.48
N LEU A 157 -5.11 17.76 0.29
CA LEU A 157 -6.50 17.53 -0.05
C LEU A 157 -7.16 16.48 0.85
N CYS A 158 -6.46 15.37 1.15
CA CYS A 158 -6.94 14.36 2.10
C CYS A 158 -7.08 14.93 3.51
N ALA A 159 -6.13 15.73 3.98
CA ALA A 159 -6.20 16.36 5.30
C ALA A 159 -7.36 17.37 5.39
N VAL A 160 -7.57 18.18 4.36
CA VAL A 160 -8.71 19.12 4.28
C VAL A 160 -10.03 18.32 4.22
N GLY A 161 -10.10 17.27 3.42
CA GLY A 161 -11.28 16.39 3.33
C GLY A 161 -11.61 15.75 4.68
N ALA A 162 -10.61 15.25 5.40
CA ALA A 162 -10.79 14.70 6.75
C ALA A 162 -11.29 15.75 7.74
N ALA A 163 -10.71 16.97 7.72
CA ALA A 163 -11.14 18.07 8.58
C ALA A 163 -12.60 18.47 8.32
N VAL A 164 -13.00 18.54 7.05
CA VAL A 164 -14.39 18.85 6.67
C VAL A 164 -15.32 17.72 7.12
N ALA A 165 -14.94 16.45 6.93
CA ALA A 165 -15.72 15.30 7.36
C ALA A 165 -15.96 15.32 8.89
N VAL A 166 -14.92 15.61 9.69
CA VAL A 166 -15.03 15.76 11.15
C VAL A 166 -15.98 16.90 11.52
N HIS A 167 -15.88 18.05 10.81
CA HIS A 167 -16.74 19.20 11.09
C HIS A 167 -18.24 18.97 10.74
N MET A 168 -18.49 18.12 9.76
CA MET A 168 -19.87 17.76 9.34
C MET A 168 -20.46 16.59 10.14
N MET A 169 -19.66 15.93 10.99
CA MET A 169 -20.07 14.78 11.76
C MET A 169 -21.03 15.18 12.90
N PRO A 170 -22.14 14.45 13.11
CA PRO A 170 -23.01 14.66 14.27
C PRO A 170 -22.25 14.49 15.57
N ALA A 171 -22.61 15.27 16.59
CA ALA A 171 -21.88 15.33 17.85
C ALA A 171 -21.86 14.00 18.62
N ASP A 172 -22.91 13.21 18.52
CA ASP A 172 -23.06 11.86 19.08
C ASP A 172 -22.09 10.87 18.41
N VAL A 173 -21.99 10.92 17.08
CA VAL A 173 -21.05 10.08 16.29
C VAL A 173 -19.61 10.47 16.61
N LEU A 174 -19.31 11.77 16.68
CA LEU A 174 -17.97 12.26 17.02
C LEU A 174 -17.54 11.83 18.43
N ALA A 175 -18.47 11.90 19.40
CA ALA A 175 -18.22 11.42 20.76
C ALA A 175 -17.93 9.92 20.80
N GLY A 176 -18.66 9.11 20.04
CA GLY A 176 -18.41 7.67 19.92
C GLY A 176 -17.08 7.33 19.26
N VAL A 177 -16.73 8.05 18.19
CA VAL A 177 -15.42 7.90 17.52
C VAL A 177 -14.29 8.24 18.48
N GLN A 178 -14.40 9.32 19.25
CA GLN A 178 -13.41 9.71 20.26
C GLN A 178 -13.32 8.68 21.39
N ALA A 179 -14.43 8.15 21.85
CA ALA A 179 -14.45 7.10 22.86
C ALA A 179 -13.76 5.82 22.38
N MET A 180 -13.97 5.43 21.11
CA MET A 180 -13.25 4.31 20.51
C MET A 180 -11.72 4.56 20.45
N GLN A 181 -11.29 5.77 20.10
CA GLN A 181 -9.88 6.15 20.08
C GLN A 181 -9.24 6.11 21.48
N HIS A 182 -10.02 6.39 22.52
CA HIS A 182 -9.57 6.33 23.92
C HIS A 182 -9.79 4.96 24.60
N GLY A 183 -10.10 3.92 23.83
CA GLY A 183 -10.20 2.54 24.34
C GLY A 183 -11.47 2.26 25.16
N VAL A 184 -12.55 3.02 24.95
CA VAL A 184 -13.85 2.82 25.58
C VAL A 184 -14.87 2.29 24.54
N PRO A 185 -14.82 1.02 24.16
CA PRO A 185 -15.65 0.47 23.08
C PRO A 185 -17.14 0.42 23.39
N ASP A 186 -17.53 0.35 24.67
CA ASP A 186 -18.93 0.31 25.09
C ASP A 186 -19.70 1.60 24.77
N ALA A 187 -19.01 2.75 24.67
CA ALA A 187 -19.64 4.01 24.27
C ALA A 187 -20.03 4.01 22.77
N ALA A 188 -19.39 3.20 21.95
CA ALA A 188 -19.73 3.02 20.54
C ALA A 188 -20.97 2.12 20.33
N ALA A 189 -21.25 1.21 21.26
CA ALA A 189 -22.41 0.31 21.19
C ALA A 189 -23.76 1.05 21.37
N SER A 190 -23.73 2.29 21.87
CA SER A 190 -24.93 3.14 22.02
C SER A 190 -25.34 3.88 20.74
N ILE A 191 -24.52 3.79 19.68
CA ILE A 191 -24.76 4.49 18.41
C ILE A 191 -25.40 3.51 17.44
N ASP A 192 -26.54 3.89 16.90
CA ASP A 192 -27.28 3.12 15.88
C ASP A 192 -26.62 3.27 14.51
N MET A 193 -25.38 2.79 14.41
CA MET A 193 -24.54 2.81 13.20
C MET A 193 -23.78 1.50 13.05
N ASN A 194 -23.53 1.11 11.79
CA ASN A 194 -22.70 -0.07 11.51
C ASN A 194 -21.31 0.08 12.15
N PRO A 195 -20.85 -0.89 12.96
CA PRO A 195 -19.55 -0.86 13.63
C PRO A 195 -18.35 -0.64 12.68
N GLU A 196 -18.42 -1.18 11.47
CA GLU A 196 -17.38 -0.97 10.45
C GLU A 196 -17.28 0.50 10.02
N MET A 197 -18.44 1.17 9.89
CA MET A 197 -18.48 2.58 9.48
C MET A 197 -17.93 3.49 10.59
N LEU A 198 -18.22 3.20 11.85
CA LEU A 198 -17.62 3.88 13.01
C LEU A 198 -16.10 3.74 13.04
N GLN A 199 -15.58 2.55 12.76
CA GLN A 199 -14.15 2.30 12.71
C GLN A 199 -13.48 3.05 11.55
N VAL A 200 -14.11 3.11 10.35
CA VAL A 200 -13.62 3.92 9.22
C VAL A 200 -13.55 5.39 9.64
N MET A 201 -14.60 5.91 10.29
CA MET A 201 -14.61 7.27 10.80
C MET A 201 -13.50 7.51 11.83
N ALA A 202 -13.28 6.56 12.74
CA ALA A 202 -12.20 6.63 13.73
C ALA A 202 -10.80 6.68 13.06
N ALA A 203 -10.58 5.88 12.02
CA ALA A 203 -9.31 5.88 11.28
C ALA A 203 -9.08 7.19 10.50
N VAL A 204 -10.15 7.77 9.91
CA VAL A 204 -10.07 9.03 9.15
C VAL A 204 -9.90 10.24 10.07
N THR A 205 -10.34 10.15 11.32
CA THR A 205 -10.19 11.23 12.31
C THR A 205 -8.88 11.15 13.09
N ASP A 206 -8.16 10.03 13.05
CA ASP A 206 -6.84 9.87 13.68
C ASP A 206 -5.75 10.54 12.82
N PHE A 207 -5.45 11.80 13.16
CA PHE A 207 -4.42 12.58 12.46
C PHE A 207 -3.04 11.93 12.57
N GLY A 208 -2.71 11.30 13.69
CA GLY A 208 -1.42 10.61 13.89
C GLY A 208 -1.26 9.41 12.96
N TYR A 209 -2.33 8.64 12.80
CA TYR A 209 -2.36 7.50 11.87
C TYR A 209 -2.21 7.96 10.41
N ILE A 210 -2.97 8.98 10.00
CA ILE A 210 -2.90 9.54 8.64
C ILE A 210 -1.50 10.07 8.35
N LEU A 211 -0.92 10.85 9.27
CA LEU A 211 0.41 11.43 9.10
C LEU A 211 1.50 10.34 8.98
N ARG A 212 1.41 9.29 9.78
CA ARG A 212 2.35 8.15 9.75
C ARG A 212 2.28 7.41 8.42
N ILE A 213 1.06 7.05 7.97
CA ILE A 213 0.87 6.40 6.67
C ILE A 213 1.37 7.28 5.53
N PHE A 214 1.08 8.58 5.57
CA PHE A 214 1.51 9.52 4.56
C PHE A 214 3.04 9.68 4.52
N ALA A 215 3.70 9.68 5.67
CA ALA A 215 5.17 9.69 5.74
C ALA A 215 5.79 8.43 5.11
N TYR A 216 5.23 7.25 5.40
CA TYR A 216 5.67 6.01 4.75
C TYR A 216 5.41 6.03 3.24
N LEU A 217 4.23 6.52 2.83
CA LEU A 217 3.90 6.67 1.41
C LEU A 217 4.94 7.53 0.69
N LEU A 218 5.31 8.69 1.24
CA LEU A 218 6.34 9.56 0.66
C LEU A 218 7.69 8.84 0.54
N LEU A 219 8.12 8.10 1.57
CA LEU A 219 9.39 7.40 1.56
C LEU A 219 9.41 6.27 0.51
N PHE A 220 8.34 5.48 0.40
CA PHE A 220 8.27 4.39 -0.58
C PHE A 220 8.00 4.89 -2.00
N VAL A 221 7.20 5.96 -2.17
CA VAL A 221 7.03 6.62 -3.47
C VAL A 221 8.37 7.14 -3.98
N PHE A 222 9.10 7.87 -3.15
CA PHE A 222 10.37 8.47 -3.54
C PHE A 222 11.42 7.39 -3.81
N GLY A 223 11.61 6.43 -2.90
CA GLY A 223 12.57 5.34 -3.07
C GLY A 223 12.25 4.43 -4.26
N GLY A 224 10.99 4.03 -4.39
CA GLY A 224 10.51 3.21 -5.50
C GLY A 224 10.64 3.94 -6.84
N TYR A 225 10.24 5.20 -6.88
CA TYR A 225 10.40 6.03 -8.07
C TYR A 225 11.87 6.15 -8.50
N LEU A 226 12.77 6.47 -7.59
CA LEU A 226 14.21 6.58 -7.89
C LEU A 226 14.76 5.27 -8.44
N PHE A 227 14.38 4.14 -7.84
CA PHE A 227 14.82 2.80 -8.26
C PHE A 227 14.34 2.48 -9.68
N TYR A 228 13.05 2.66 -9.96
CA TYR A 228 12.47 2.34 -11.26
C TYR A 228 12.85 3.35 -12.35
N SER A 229 12.87 4.64 -12.03
CA SER A 229 13.22 5.69 -13.01
C SER A 229 14.64 5.54 -13.53
N ALA A 230 15.59 5.06 -12.72
CA ALA A 230 16.95 4.76 -13.17
C ALA A 230 16.96 3.66 -14.24
N MET A 231 16.17 2.60 -14.06
CA MET A 231 16.03 1.52 -15.07
C MET A 231 15.33 2.02 -16.33
N PHE A 232 14.24 2.78 -16.18
CA PHE A 232 13.51 3.37 -17.30
C PHE A 232 14.37 4.36 -18.09
N ALA A 233 15.21 5.17 -17.42
CA ALA A 233 16.16 6.07 -18.07
C ALA A 233 17.20 5.30 -18.90
N ALA A 234 17.71 4.19 -18.37
CA ALA A 234 18.65 3.32 -19.10
C ALA A 234 18.00 2.74 -20.36
N VAL A 235 16.77 2.24 -20.26
CA VAL A 235 16.00 1.74 -21.43
C VAL A 235 15.78 2.86 -22.45
N GLY A 236 15.30 4.05 -22.00
CA GLY A 236 15.07 5.19 -22.88
C GLY A 236 16.32 5.62 -23.65
N SER A 237 17.52 5.58 -23.02
CA SER A 237 18.77 5.91 -23.69
C SER A 237 19.17 4.89 -24.76
N ALA A 238 18.76 3.64 -24.61
CA ALA A 238 19.17 2.54 -25.48
C ALA A 238 18.36 2.46 -26.79
N VAL A 239 17.20 3.11 -26.89
CA VAL A 239 16.29 3.03 -28.03
C VAL A 239 16.08 4.38 -28.71
N ASP A 240 15.57 4.34 -29.94
CA ASP A 240 15.27 5.56 -30.73
C ASP A 240 13.77 5.79 -30.91
N SER A 241 12.93 4.83 -30.51
CA SER A 241 11.48 4.97 -30.61
C SER A 241 10.75 4.45 -29.36
N ILE A 242 9.57 5.00 -29.09
CA ILE A 242 8.71 4.57 -27.97
C ILE A 242 8.25 3.12 -28.18
N GLN A 243 8.03 2.69 -29.45
CA GLN A 243 7.64 1.32 -29.76
C GLN A 243 8.73 0.30 -29.41
N ASP A 244 10.00 0.62 -29.66
CA ASP A 244 11.12 -0.24 -29.31
C ASP A 244 11.35 -0.24 -27.79
N ALA A 245 11.11 0.90 -27.13
CA ALA A 245 11.17 1.02 -25.69
C ALA A 245 10.21 0.07 -24.97
N GLN A 246 8.98 -0.10 -25.48
CA GLN A 246 7.97 -0.98 -24.87
C GLN A 246 8.46 -2.43 -24.76
N GLN A 247 9.23 -2.94 -25.74
CA GLN A 247 9.78 -4.29 -25.68
C GLN A 247 10.83 -4.44 -24.58
N LEU A 248 11.72 -3.44 -24.43
CA LEU A 248 12.76 -3.44 -23.40
C LEU A 248 12.23 -3.07 -22.01
N GLN A 249 11.08 -2.41 -21.92
CA GLN A 249 10.41 -2.07 -20.68
C GLN A 249 9.80 -3.30 -20.01
N THR A 250 9.37 -4.32 -20.77
CA THR A 250 8.64 -5.50 -20.27
C THR A 250 9.33 -6.17 -19.07
N PRO A 251 10.66 -6.44 -19.06
CA PRO A 251 11.33 -7.04 -17.90
C PRO A 251 11.31 -6.16 -16.64
N ILE A 252 11.18 -4.84 -16.79
CA ILE A 252 11.06 -3.92 -15.67
C ILE A 252 9.63 -3.91 -15.14
N THR A 253 8.64 -4.05 -16.03
CA THR A 253 7.22 -4.01 -15.69
C THR A 253 6.74 -5.31 -15.03
N ILE A 254 7.28 -6.47 -15.42
CA ILE A 254 6.88 -7.78 -14.86
C ILE A 254 7.00 -7.82 -13.33
N PRO A 255 8.11 -7.40 -12.68
CA PRO A 255 8.18 -7.37 -11.22
C PRO A 255 7.15 -6.45 -10.55
N ILE A 256 6.76 -5.34 -11.20
CA ILE A 256 5.73 -4.43 -10.69
C ILE A 256 4.36 -5.12 -10.74
N ILE A 257 4.05 -5.83 -11.83
CA ILE A 257 2.82 -6.63 -11.96
C ILE A 257 2.82 -7.76 -10.93
N LEU A 258 3.95 -8.43 -10.72
CA LEU A 258 4.09 -9.46 -9.70
C LEU A 258 3.82 -8.90 -8.30
N ALA A 259 4.30 -7.68 -8.01
CA ALA A 259 4.01 -7.00 -6.74
C ALA A 259 2.51 -6.79 -6.53
N LEU A 260 1.76 -6.44 -7.59
CA LEU A 260 0.31 -6.31 -7.55
C LEU A 260 -0.37 -7.66 -7.25
N LEU A 261 0.08 -8.75 -7.87
CA LEU A 261 -0.48 -10.09 -7.59
C LEU A 261 -0.20 -10.54 -6.15
N VAL A 262 1.01 -10.28 -5.65
CA VAL A 262 1.37 -10.59 -4.26
C VAL A 262 0.57 -9.72 -3.29
N MET A 263 0.26 -8.48 -3.64
CA MET A 263 -0.59 -7.60 -2.81
C MET A 263 -1.95 -8.24 -2.51
N ILE A 264 -2.52 -9.02 -3.43
CA ILE A 264 -3.77 -9.76 -3.19
C ILE A 264 -3.58 -10.82 -2.09
N THR A 265 -2.41 -11.47 -2.02
CA THR A 265 -2.14 -12.42 -0.92
C THR A 265 -1.94 -11.74 0.43
N VAL A 266 -1.43 -10.51 0.44
CA VAL A 266 -1.31 -9.67 1.65
C VAL A 266 -2.67 -9.37 2.28
N ILE A 267 -3.70 -9.19 1.46
CA ILE A 267 -5.08 -8.98 1.92
C ILE A 267 -5.57 -10.18 2.75
N ASN A 268 -5.24 -11.39 2.33
CA ASN A 268 -5.66 -12.61 3.00
C ASN A 268 -4.79 -12.93 4.23
N ASP A 269 -3.48 -12.73 4.13
CA ASP A 269 -2.52 -12.97 5.22
C ASP A 269 -1.33 -12.00 5.13
N PRO A 270 -1.38 -10.85 5.84
CA PRO A 270 -0.32 -9.84 5.82
C PRO A 270 0.99 -10.31 6.47
N ASN A 271 0.96 -11.37 7.28
CA ASN A 271 2.12 -11.93 7.97
C ASN A 271 2.67 -13.21 7.30
N SER A 272 2.13 -13.60 6.14
CA SER A 272 2.64 -14.74 5.39
C SER A 272 4.12 -14.57 5.03
N GLN A 273 4.84 -15.68 4.96
CA GLN A 273 6.24 -15.67 4.51
C GLN A 273 6.38 -15.03 3.11
N MET A 274 5.39 -15.24 2.24
CA MET A 274 5.36 -14.61 0.92
C MET A 274 5.27 -13.09 1.05
N ALA A 275 4.33 -12.56 1.83
CA ALA A 275 4.20 -11.13 2.07
C ALA A 275 5.49 -10.52 2.63
N PHE A 276 6.14 -11.21 3.60
CA PHE A 276 7.41 -10.77 4.17
C PHE A 276 8.52 -10.67 3.11
N TRP A 277 8.82 -11.75 2.39
CA TRP A 277 9.92 -11.75 1.43
C TRP A 277 9.70 -10.76 0.28
N PHE A 278 8.49 -10.69 -0.29
CA PHE A 278 8.20 -9.75 -1.35
C PHE A 278 8.17 -8.28 -0.89
N SER A 279 7.96 -8.02 0.40
CA SER A 279 8.13 -6.69 0.96
C SER A 279 9.59 -6.28 1.21
N MET A 280 10.54 -7.24 1.14
CA MET A 280 11.99 -6.97 1.26
C MET A 280 12.68 -6.86 -0.11
N ILE A 281 12.17 -7.54 -1.15
CA ILE A 281 12.74 -7.49 -2.51
C ILE A 281 12.51 -6.10 -3.12
N PRO A 282 13.55 -5.34 -3.52
CA PRO A 282 13.44 -3.94 -3.93
C PRO A 282 12.54 -3.70 -5.15
N PHE A 283 12.36 -4.73 -5.99
CA PHE A 283 11.45 -4.66 -7.14
C PHE A 283 9.97 -4.67 -6.74
N THR A 284 9.61 -5.32 -5.65
CA THR A 284 8.22 -5.49 -5.23
C THR A 284 7.93 -4.72 -3.94
N SER A 285 8.98 -4.41 -3.17
CA SER A 285 8.85 -3.85 -1.83
C SER A 285 8.03 -2.56 -1.77
N PRO A 286 8.14 -1.58 -2.70
CA PRO A 286 7.36 -0.36 -2.58
C PRO A 286 5.85 -0.63 -2.51
N VAL A 287 5.35 -1.48 -3.40
CA VAL A 287 3.92 -1.81 -3.50
C VAL A 287 3.48 -2.73 -2.36
N VAL A 288 4.22 -3.83 -2.14
CA VAL A 288 3.84 -4.87 -1.18
C VAL A 288 3.97 -4.36 0.27
N MET A 289 5.05 -3.64 0.60
CA MET A 289 5.22 -3.09 1.94
C MET A 289 4.15 -2.03 2.24
N MET A 290 3.82 -1.19 1.26
CA MET A 290 2.78 -0.17 1.43
C MET A 290 1.41 -0.78 1.67
N ALA A 291 1.11 -1.94 1.08
CA ALA A 291 -0.09 -2.71 1.36
C ALA A 291 -0.09 -3.35 2.76
N ARG A 292 1.10 -3.69 3.32
CA ARG A 292 1.25 -4.31 4.64
C ARG A 292 1.22 -3.31 5.80
N ILE A 293 1.71 -2.08 5.60
CA ILE A 293 1.84 -1.06 6.66
C ILE A 293 0.56 -0.81 7.46
N PRO A 294 -0.65 -0.70 6.84
CA PRO A 294 -1.89 -0.48 7.58
C PRO A 294 -2.24 -1.58 8.59
N TYR A 295 -1.71 -2.79 8.41
CA TYR A 295 -1.91 -3.90 9.34
C TYR A 295 -1.00 -3.83 10.59
N GLY A 296 -0.22 -2.74 10.75
CA GLY A 296 0.62 -2.54 11.93
C GLY A 296 1.88 -3.40 11.94
N ILE A 297 2.59 -3.48 10.83
CA ILE A 297 3.86 -4.21 10.70
C ILE A 297 4.93 -3.61 11.64
N PRO A 298 5.81 -4.44 12.24
CA PRO A 298 6.89 -3.97 13.09
C PRO A 298 7.78 -2.94 12.36
N LEU A 299 8.15 -1.87 13.06
CA LEU A 299 8.93 -0.76 12.48
C LEU A 299 10.27 -1.22 11.88
N TRP A 300 10.91 -2.24 12.46
CA TRP A 300 12.18 -2.77 11.94
C TRP A 300 12.04 -3.36 10.53
N GLU A 301 10.91 -3.98 10.19
CA GLU A 301 10.65 -4.50 8.84
C GLU A 301 10.55 -3.36 7.83
N VAL A 302 9.85 -2.28 8.20
CA VAL A 302 9.70 -1.09 7.35
C VAL A 302 11.05 -0.43 7.09
N ILE A 303 11.84 -0.23 8.16
CA ILE A 303 13.18 0.36 8.05
C ILE A 303 14.11 -0.51 7.21
N LEU A 304 14.10 -1.83 7.43
CA LEU A 304 14.92 -2.78 6.66
C LEU A 304 14.54 -2.75 5.17
N SER A 305 13.26 -2.77 4.86
CA SER A 305 12.76 -2.68 3.48
C SER A 305 13.22 -1.39 2.79
N LEU A 306 13.07 -0.23 3.47
CA LEU A 306 13.55 1.04 2.96
C LEU A 306 15.08 1.05 2.77
N ALA A 307 15.85 0.53 3.71
CA ALA A 307 17.29 0.45 3.61
C ALA A 307 17.73 -0.38 2.40
N ILE A 308 17.12 -1.54 2.18
CA ILE A 308 17.37 -2.39 1.01
C ILE A 308 16.98 -1.68 -0.29
N LEU A 309 15.84 -1.00 -0.31
CA LEU A 309 15.36 -0.26 -1.48
C LEU A 309 16.34 0.85 -1.89
N TYR A 310 16.76 1.69 -0.95
CA TYR A 310 17.69 2.79 -1.23
C TYR A 310 19.12 2.30 -1.54
N ALA A 311 19.58 1.22 -0.89
CA ALA A 311 20.83 0.57 -1.25
C ALA A 311 20.80 0.00 -2.67
N SER A 312 19.68 -0.64 -3.03
CA SER A 312 19.47 -1.18 -4.39
C SER A 312 19.37 -0.08 -5.44
N PHE A 313 18.75 1.06 -5.11
CA PHE A 313 18.75 2.23 -5.99
C PHE A 313 20.18 2.67 -6.34
N THR A 314 21.08 2.78 -5.38
CA THR A 314 22.47 3.17 -5.67
C THR A 314 23.17 2.19 -6.59
N ALA A 315 22.93 0.88 -6.41
CA ALA A 315 23.45 -0.16 -7.29
C ALA A 315 22.88 -0.06 -8.72
N ILE A 316 21.57 0.13 -8.85
CA ILE A 316 20.89 0.27 -10.14
C ILE A 316 21.35 1.53 -10.87
N VAL A 317 21.49 2.66 -10.17
CA VAL A 317 22.02 3.91 -10.78
C VAL A 317 23.40 3.67 -11.39
N TRP A 318 24.26 2.97 -10.68
CA TRP A 318 25.60 2.65 -11.20
C TRP A 318 25.55 1.83 -12.51
N VAL A 319 24.63 0.86 -12.60
CA VAL A 319 24.38 0.09 -13.83
C VAL A 319 23.75 0.97 -14.92
N ALA A 320 22.71 1.71 -14.56
CA ALA A 320 21.94 2.56 -15.45
C ALA A 320 22.80 3.62 -16.13
N VAL A 321 23.71 4.25 -15.38
CA VAL A 321 24.66 5.25 -15.92
C VAL A 321 25.56 4.66 -17.00
N LYS A 322 26.04 3.42 -16.83
CA LYS A 322 26.86 2.76 -17.84
C LYS A 322 26.09 2.51 -19.14
N VAL A 323 24.85 2.03 -19.01
CA VAL A 323 23.96 1.82 -20.15
C VAL A 323 23.61 3.16 -20.81
N TYR A 324 23.24 4.16 -20.01
CA TYR A 324 22.90 5.50 -20.46
C TYR A 324 24.04 6.15 -21.26
N ARG A 325 25.26 6.08 -20.75
CA ARG A 325 26.47 6.66 -21.39
C ARG A 325 26.73 6.09 -22.78
N VAL A 326 26.52 4.80 -23.01
CA VAL A 326 26.70 4.16 -24.31
C VAL A 326 25.45 4.39 -25.18
N GLY A 327 24.27 4.23 -24.59
CA GLY A 327 22.99 4.27 -25.27
C GLY A 327 22.69 5.60 -25.97
N ILE A 328 23.06 6.73 -25.36
CA ILE A 328 22.83 8.06 -25.96
C ILE A 328 23.54 8.27 -27.31
N PHE A 329 24.66 7.58 -27.54
CA PHE A 329 25.44 7.69 -28.81
C PHE A 329 25.09 6.61 -29.84
N MET A 330 24.20 5.66 -29.47
CA MET A 330 23.84 4.57 -30.38
C MET A 330 22.52 4.90 -31.08
N TYR A 331 22.61 5.13 -32.39
CA TYR A 331 21.44 5.42 -33.24
C TYR A 331 21.21 4.29 -34.25
N GLY A 332 19.95 4.08 -34.64
CA GLY A 332 19.56 3.20 -35.75
C GLY A 332 19.68 1.72 -35.50
N LYS A 333 19.95 1.29 -34.25
CA LYS A 333 20.00 -0.13 -33.87
C LYS A 333 19.04 -0.43 -32.74
N LYS A 334 18.34 -1.57 -32.85
CA LYS A 334 17.56 -2.12 -31.76
C LYS A 334 18.48 -2.97 -30.88
N PRO A 335 18.86 -2.49 -29.67
CA PRO A 335 19.75 -3.24 -28.80
C PRO A 335 19.04 -4.47 -28.24
N THR A 336 19.75 -5.58 -28.24
CA THR A 336 19.34 -6.79 -27.54
C THR A 336 19.81 -6.78 -26.09
N PHE A 337 19.17 -7.57 -25.20
CA PHE A 337 19.62 -7.70 -23.81
C PHE A 337 21.10 -8.14 -23.70
N LYS A 338 21.61 -8.93 -24.67
CA LYS A 338 23.03 -9.31 -24.73
C LYS A 338 23.94 -8.11 -24.98
N GLU A 339 23.50 -7.15 -25.79
CA GLU A 339 24.25 -5.91 -26.05
C GLU A 339 24.24 -4.98 -24.85
N LEU A 340 23.08 -4.82 -24.19
CA LEU A 340 23.00 -4.06 -22.93
C LEU A 340 23.95 -4.64 -21.87
N TYR A 341 24.03 -5.97 -21.74
CA TYR A 341 24.97 -6.61 -20.83
C TYR A 341 26.43 -6.33 -21.21
N LYS A 342 26.78 -6.28 -22.51
CA LYS A 342 28.14 -5.89 -22.96
C LYS A 342 28.45 -4.44 -22.58
N TRP A 343 27.49 -3.51 -22.70
CA TRP A 343 27.68 -2.10 -22.36
C TRP A 343 28.01 -1.89 -20.87
N ILE A 344 27.42 -2.70 -19.99
CA ILE A 344 27.75 -2.68 -18.56
C ILE A 344 29.20 -3.06 -18.29
N ARG A 345 29.77 -3.95 -19.13
CA ARG A 345 31.17 -4.44 -19.01
C ARG A 345 32.20 -3.55 -19.65
N TYR A 346 31.83 -2.57 -20.47
CA TYR A 346 32.80 -1.65 -21.07
C TYR A 346 33.59 -0.92 -19.96
N LYS A 347 34.93 -1.10 -19.97
CA LYS A 347 35.84 -0.31 -19.15
C LYS A 347 36.26 0.91 -19.99
N TYR A 348 36.00 2.07 -19.46
CA TYR A 348 36.56 3.34 -19.96
C TYR A 348 37.74 3.76 -19.11
#